data_ed4a86049a211b548dd2674b458503c7
#
_entry.id   ed4a86049a211b548dd2674b458503c7
#
_cell.length_a   1.000
_cell.length_b   1.000
_cell.length_c   1.000
_cell.angle_alpha   90.00
_cell.angle_beta   90.00
_cell.angle_gamma   90.00
#
_symmetry.space_group_name_H-M   'P 1'
#
loop_
_entity.id
_entity.type
_entity.pdbx_description
1 polymer ?
#
loop_
_entity_poly.entity_id
_entity_poly.type
_entity_poly.pdbx_seq_one_letter_code
_entity_poly.pdbx_strand_id
1 'polypeptide(L)'
;MNKSIIGALVGAALLAAGCGAVREVGQFAVEPTPGPTMGSPSPSMESPPETGTMSPSPGATSMKPGAGELKDAAKVAMAAVPGSKVVSVESEENGMVWDVKVVGSDGTEHQVDVKSGKVVKGPTAEQMDEQEKAKMHTRITEAKLDYAQAADKVAAAVPEGRVTELKLDTENGKTVWKSDVMTPDGTKHEVMVDAATGEVTKKNETS
;
A
#
# COMPACT_ATOMS: atom_id res chain seq x y z
N MET A 1 2.43 -3.33 -41.07
CA MET A 1 2.29 -4.67 -41.66
C MET A 1 3.16 -5.62 -40.90
N ASN A 2 2.54 -6.71 -40.42
CA ASN A 2 3.14 -7.94 -39.84
C ASN A 2 3.59 -7.87 -38.38
N LYS A 3 3.32 -8.84 -37.54
CA LYS A 3 2.38 -10.00 -37.48
C LYS A 3 2.33 -10.43 -36.01
N SER A 4 1.17 -10.76 -35.55
CA SER A 4 0.89 -11.49 -34.30
C SER A 4 1.67 -12.81 -34.25
N ILE A 5 2.18 -13.14 -33.06
CA ILE A 5 2.45 -14.55 -32.71
C ILE A 5 1.84 -14.80 -31.33
N ILE A 6 0.73 -15.53 -31.34
CA ILE A 6 0.09 -16.19 -30.22
C ILE A 6 0.88 -17.47 -29.95
N GLY A 7 1.38 -17.64 -28.77
CA GLY A 7 1.98 -18.89 -28.30
C GLY A 7 1.29 -19.34 -27.01
N ALA A 8 0.25 -20.18 -27.17
CA ALA A 8 -0.34 -20.94 -26.07
C ALA A 8 0.56 -22.14 -25.76
N LEU A 9 0.87 -22.36 -24.50
CA LEU A 9 1.37 -23.64 -24.00
C LEU A 9 0.61 -24.04 -22.74
N VAL A 10 -0.19 -25.08 -22.94
CA VAL A 10 -0.87 -25.91 -21.95
C VAL A 10 0.13 -26.91 -21.38
N GLY A 11 0.12 -27.14 -20.09
CA GLY A 11 0.87 -28.21 -19.41
C GLY A 11 0.41 -28.29 -17.96
N ALA A 12 -0.56 -29.07 -17.72
CA ALA A 12 -0.74 -30.40 -17.16
C ALA A 12 -0.43 -30.52 -15.66
N ALA A 13 -1.48 -30.93 -14.98
CA ALA A 13 -1.65 -31.33 -13.59
C ALA A 13 -0.67 -32.39 -13.09
N LEU A 14 -0.40 -32.36 -11.78
CA LEU A 14 -0.11 -33.58 -10.99
C LEU A 14 -0.74 -33.45 -9.61
N LEU A 15 -1.73 -34.28 -9.39
CA LEU A 15 -2.36 -34.61 -8.11
C LEU A 15 -1.38 -35.51 -7.30
N ALA A 16 -1.19 -35.19 -6.04
CA ALA A 16 -0.72 -36.18 -5.07
C ALA A 16 -1.58 -36.08 -3.82
N ALA A 17 -2.41 -37.07 -3.63
CA ALA A 17 -3.17 -37.33 -2.41
C ALA A 17 -2.24 -37.94 -1.37
N GLY A 18 -2.36 -37.50 -0.11
CA GLY A 18 -1.71 -38.08 1.06
C GLY A 18 -2.62 -38.02 2.26
N CYS A 19 -3.32 -39.13 2.54
CA CYS A 19 -4.08 -39.39 3.77
C CYS A 19 -3.15 -39.72 4.94
N GLY A 20 -3.55 -39.35 6.14
CA GLY A 20 -3.02 -39.80 7.44
C GLY A 20 -3.65 -39.00 8.54
N ALA A 21 -4.72 -39.36 9.11
CA ALA A 21 -5.14 -40.32 10.15
C ALA A 21 -4.78 -39.86 11.59
N VAL A 22 -5.86 -39.49 12.27
CA VAL A 22 -6.32 -39.71 13.65
C VAL A 22 -5.39 -39.68 14.86
N ARG A 23 -5.80 -38.89 15.86
CA ARG A 23 -5.93 -39.22 17.29
C ARG A 23 -6.52 -38.00 18.01
N GLU A 24 -7.70 -38.00 18.44
CA GLU A 24 -8.46 -38.62 19.53
C GLU A 24 -7.97 -38.30 20.95
N VAL A 25 -8.94 -37.80 21.72
CA VAL A 25 -9.23 -37.85 23.16
C VAL A 25 -8.54 -36.88 24.11
N GLY A 26 -9.40 -36.13 24.79
CA GLY A 26 -9.12 -35.37 25.99
C GLY A 26 -10.33 -34.58 26.47
N GLN A 27 -11.45 -35.29 26.76
CA GLN A 27 -12.57 -34.74 27.54
C GLN A 27 -12.11 -34.60 28.99
N PHE A 28 -12.26 -33.44 29.58
CA PHE A 28 -12.49 -33.28 31.03
C PHE A 28 -13.66 -32.34 31.24
N ALA A 29 -14.76 -32.97 31.55
CA ALA A 29 -15.90 -32.38 32.21
C ALA A 29 -15.62 -32.25 33.68
N VAL A 30 -15.87 -31.10 34.26
CA VAL A 30 -16.17 -30.98 35.69
C VAL A 30 -17.36 -30.03 35.83
N GLU A 31 -18.42 -30.58 36.36
CA GLU A 31 -19.70 -29.98 36.67
C GLU A 31 -19.69 -29.15 37.98
N PRO A 32 -20.81 -28.48 38.27
CA PRO A 32 -20.84 -27.23 39.06
C PRO A 32 -21.21 -27.43 40.52
N THR A 33 -20.94 -26.44 41.33
CA THR A 33 -21.57 -26.35 42.64
C THR A 33 -22.19 -24.95 42.86
N PRO A 34 -23.42 -24.90 43.36
CA PRO A 34 -24.16 -23.66 43.58
C PRO A 34 -24.18 -23.19 45.04
N GLY A 35 -24.42 -21.89 45.18
CA GLY A 35 -25.17 -21.32 46.31
C GLY A 35 -24.39 -20.43 47.26
N PRO A 36 -25.09 -19.71 48.14
CA PRO A 36 -26.20 -18.80 47.85
C PRO A 36 -26.05 -17.41 48.55
N THR A 37 -26.94 -16.52 48.17
CA THR A 37 -27.75 -15.59 49.00
C THR A 37 -27.22 -14.20 49.41
N MET A 38 -28.03 -13.23 48.98
CA MET A 38 -28.61 -12.08 49.72
C MET A 38 -27.72 -10.87 50.02
N GLY A 39 -28.26 -9.74 49.60
CA GLY A 39 -27.96 -8.43 50.14
C GLY A 39 -28.33 -7.27 49.19
N SER A 40 -29.60 -6.89 49.14
CA SER A 40 -30.03 -5.53 48.74
C SER A 40 -29.90 -4.60 49.96
N PRO A 41 -29.69 -3.30 49.86
CA PRO A 41 -30.49 -2.36 49.09
C PRO A 41 -29.72 -1.20 48.41
N SER A 42 -30.40 -0.59 47.46
CA SER A 42 -30.09 0.72 46.87
C SER A 42 -29.94 1.87 47.85
N PRO A 43 -29.19 2.92 47.47
CA PRO A 43 -29.93 4.11 47.14
C PRO A 43 -29.54 4.76 45.77
N SER A 44 -30.55 5.33 45.16
CA SER A 44 -30.52 6.26 44.06
C SER A 44 -29.51 7.39 44.28
N MET A 45 -28.70 7.65 43.24
CA MET A 45 -28.19 8.99 43.00
C MET A 45 -28.27 9.31 41.49
N GLU A 46 -28.90 10.43 41.24
CA GLU A 46 -29.16 11.15 40.02
C GLU A 46 -27.91 11.21 39.12
N SER A 47 -28.06 10.78 37.89
CA SER A 47 -27.06 11.01 36.85
C SER A 47 -27.28 12.41 36.27
N PRO A 48 -26.21 13.20 36.07
CA PRO A 48 -26.26 14.39 35.20
C PRO A 48 -26.36 13.95 33.73
N PRO A 49 -26.89 14.78 32.83
CA PRO A 49 -27.05 14.43 31.42
C PRO A 49 -25.69 14.30 30.76
N GLU A 50 -25.36 13.09 30.36
CA GLU A 50 -24.24 12.84 29.48
C GLU A 50 -24.50 13.48 28.12
N THR A 51 -23.71 14.51 27.83
CA THR A 51 -23.52 15.05 26.49
C THR A 51 -23.06 13.90 25.62
N GLY A 52 -23.94 13.46 24.72
CA GLY A 52 -23.68 12.38 23.76
C GLY A 52 -22.46 12.72 22.90
N THR A 53 -21.34 12.18 23.29
CA THR A 53 -20.20 12.04 22.38
C THR A 53 -20.57 10.97 21.37
N MET A 54 -20.99 11.40 20.18
CA MET A 54 -21.18 10.50 19.06
C MET A 54 -19.85 9.83 18.78
N SER A 55 -19.80 8.54 19.13
CA SER A 55 -18.72 7.65 18.73
C SER A 55 -18.72 7.61 17.19
N PRO A 56 -17.60 7.91 16.52
CA PRO A 56 -17.57 7.81 15.07
C PRO A 56 -17.79 6.36 14.67
N SER A 57 -18.76 6.16 13.79
CA SER A 57 -19.07 4.88 13.16
C SER A 57 -17.80 4.29 12.54
N PRO A 58 -17.44 3.01 12.76
CA PRO A 58 -16.29 2.40 12.13
C PRO A 58 -16.63 2.03 10.68
N GLY A 59 -16.44 2.97 9.75
CA GLY A 59 -16.78 2.73 8.36
C GLY A 59 -16.32 3.78 7.36
N ALA A 60 -15.93 4.96 7.79
CA ALA A 60 -15.28 5.91 6.91
C ALA A 60 -13.77 5.84 7.17
N THR A 61 -13.04 5.20 6.29
CA THR A 61 -11.58 5.36 6.23
C THR A 61 -11.35 6.84 5.93
N SER A 62 -11.05 7.63 6.96
CA SER A 62 -10.77 9.05 6.82
C SER A 62 -9.55 9.17 5.92
N MET A 63 -9.77 9.48 4.65
CA MET A 63 -8.68 9.70 3.69
C MET A 63 -7.93 10.95 4.16
N LYS A 64 -6.78 10.73 4.77
CA LYS A 64 -5.93 11.81 5.23
C LYS A 64 -5.27 12.47 4.02
N PRO A 65 -5.42 13.79 3.83
CA PRO A 65 -4.73 14.50 2.76
C PRO A 65 -3.21 14.35 2.83
N GLY A 66 -2.55 14.41 1.68
CA GLY A 66 -1.10 14.40 1.57
C GLY A 66 -0.52 13.03 1.20
N ALA A 67 0.77 12.89 1.43
CA ALA A 67 1.57 11.74 1.03
C ALA A 67 2.06 10.89 2.23
N GLY A 68 1.52 11.08 3.43
CA GLY A 68 2.04 10.45 4.65
C GLY A 68 1.97 8.93 4.61
N GLU A 69 0.80 8.38 4.28
CA GLU A 69 0.59 6.93 4.21
C GLU A 69 1.45 6.25 3.15
N LEU A 70 1.58 6.87 1.97
CA LEU A 70 2.47 6.45 0.89
C LEU A 70 3.93 6.37 1.37
N LYS A 71 4.41 7.42 2.03
CA LYS A 71 5.79 7.48 2.53
C LYS A 71 6.05 6.44 3.62
N ASP A 72 5.08 6.16 4.46
CA ASP A 72 5.22 5.15 5.51
C ASP A 72 5.22 3.72 4.93
N ALA A 73 4.38 3.44 3.93
CA ALA A 73 4.42 2.18 3.21
C ALA A 73 5.76 1.95 2.50
N ALA A 74 6.28 2.97 1.82
CA ALA A 74 7.57 2.92 1.17
C ALA A 74 8.74 2.63 2.14
N LYS A 75 8.72 3.22 3.34
CA LYS A 75 9.72 2.91 4.39
C LYS A 75 9.68 1.45 4.82
N VAL A 76 8.47 0.89 4.98
CA VAL A 76 8.29 -0.52 5.34
C VAL A 76 8.84 -1.43 4.25
N ALA A 77 8.57 -1.13 2.97
CA ALA A 77 9.09 -1.91 1.85
C ALA A 77 10.62 -1.84 1.74
N MET A 78 11.22 -0.65 1.91
CA MET A 78 12.69 -0.52 1.94
C MET A 78 13.33 -1.27 3.12
N ALA A 79 12.64 -1.36 4.26
CA ALA A 79 13.13 -2.16 5.38
C ALA A 79 13.09 -3.66 5.08
N ALA A 80 12.13 -4.12 4.25
CA ALA A 80 12.04 -5.50 3.78
C ALA A 80 13.11 -5.85 2.73
N VAL A 81 13.61 -4.84 1.97
CA VAL A 81 14.68 -4.99 0.97
C VAL A 81 15.79 -3.97 1.27
N PRO A 82 16.72 -4.26 2.19
CA PRO A 82 17.75 -3.32 2.61
C PRO A 82 18.64 -2.85 1.47
N GLY A 83 18.91 -1.53 1.44
CA GLY A 83 19.73 -0.90 0.41
C GLY A 83 19.00 -0.64 -0.92
N SER A 84 17.70 -0.92 -0.99
CA SER A 84 16.90 -0.66 -2.18
C SER A 84 16.50 0.81 -2.32
N LYS A 85 16.05 1.16 -3.53
CA LYS A 85 15.42 2.46 -3.86
C LYS A 85 13.98 2.24 -4.30
N VAL A 86 13.08 3.08 -3.81
CA VAL A 86 11.67 3.07 -4.22
C VAL A 86 11.56 3.62 -5.63
N VAL A 87 10.81 2.91 -6.48
CA VAL A 87 10.54 3.32 -7.88
C VAL A 87 9.06 3.43 -8.18
N SER A 88 8.19 2.79 -7.39
CA SER A 88 6.74 2.93 -7.49
C SER A 88 6.09 2.69 -6.13
N VAL A 89 5.02 3.43 -5.86
CA VAL A 89 4.10 3.20 -4.74
C VAL A 89 2.70 3.47 -5.24
N GLU A 90 1.82 2.48 -5.13
CA GLU A 90 0.45 2.55 -5.61
C GLU A 90 -0.53 2.09 -4.52
N SER A 91 -1.65 2.79 -4.42
CA SER A 91 -2.72 2.47 -3.47
C SER A 91 -3.70 1.49 -4.08
N GLU A 92 -3.85 0.33 -3.48
CA GLU A 92 -4.81 -0.69 -3.85
C GLU A 92 -5.93 -0.85 -2.80
N GLU A 93 -6.94 -1.65 -3.11
CA GLU A 93 -8.07 -1.97 -2.22
C GLU A 93 -8.69 -0.71 -1.57
N ASN A 94 -8.94 0.33 -2.36
CA ASN A 94 -9.46 1.62 -1.87
C ASN A 94 -8.58 2.28 -0.78
N GLY A 95 -7.28 2.10 -0.88
CA GLY A 95 -6.32 2.70 0.04
C GLY A 95 -5.98 1.86 1.26
N MET A 96 -6.42 0.62 1.32
CA MET A 96 -6.10 -0.27 2.43
C MET A 96 -4.77 -0.99 2.26
N VAL A 97 -4.32 -1.19 1.03
CA VAL A 97 -3.05 -1.83 0.69
C VAL A 97 -2.23 -0.87 -0.17
N TRP A 98 -0.93 -0.90 0.01
CA TRP A 98 0.05 -0.21 -0.81
C TRP A 98 0.93 -1.24 -1.51
N ASP A 99 0.88 -1.27 -2.84
CA ASP A 99 1.87 -1.95 -3.66
C ASP A 99 3.10 -1.06 -3.79
N VAL A 100 4.23 -1.56 -3.34
CA VAL A 100 5.48 -0.82 -3.37
C VAL A 100 6.51 -1.59 -4.17
N LYS A 101 7.05 -0.96 -5.21
CA LYS A 101 8.16 -1.50 -5.99
C LYS A 101 9.45 -0.82 -5.60
N VAL A 102 10.43 -1.63 -5.26
CA VAL A 102 11.77 -1.19 -4.88
C VAL A 102 12.82 -1.92 -5.71
N VAL A 103 13.89 -1.24 -6.06
CA VAL A 103 15.02 -1.83 -6.80
C VAL A 103 16.19 -2.02 -5.84
N GLY A 104 16.61 -3.28 -5.67
CA GLY A 104 17.74 -3.66 -4.86
C GLY A 104 19.09 -3.18 -5.43
N SER A 105 20.15 -3.29 -4.64
CA SER A 105 21.50 -2.92 -5.07
C SER A 105 22.07 -3.76 -6.24
N ASP A 106 21.47 -4.93 -6.47
CA ASP A 106 21.76 -5.83 -7.59
C ASP A 106 20.98 -5.51 -8.86
N GLY A 107 20.11 -4.46 -8.82
CA GLY A 107 19.25 -4.06 -9.92
C GLY A 107 17.97 -4.89 -10.06
N THR A 108 17.70 -5.80 -9.13
CA THR A 108 16.45 -6.59 -9.11
C THR A 108 15.31 -5.74 -8.57
N GLU A 109 14.20 -5.67 -9.29
CA GLU A 109 12.96 -5.06 -8.79
C GLU A 109 12.22 -6.05 -7.89
N HIS A 110 11.75 -5.57 -6.76
CA HIS A 110 10.96 -6.33 -5.80
C HIS A 110 9.63 -5.62 -5.55
N GLN A 111 8.54 -6.39 -5.58
CA GLN A 111 7.22 -5.95 -5.17
C GLN A 111 6.97 -6.32 -3.71
N VAL A 112 6.41 -5.38 -2.96
CA VAL A 112 6.08 -5.53 -1.53
C VAL A 112 4.72 -4.93 -1.27
N ASP A 113 3.74 -5.73 -0.84
CA ASP A 113 2.43 -5.24 -0.44
C ASP A 113 2.45 -4.90 1.05
N VAL A 114 2.06 -3.67 1.38
CA VAL A 114 2.04 -3.13 2.74
C VAL A 114 0.63 -2.76 3.15
N LYS A 115 0.17 -3.27 4.29
CA LYS A 115 -1.13 -2.95 4.90
C LYS A 115 -0.94 -2.57 6.36
N SER A 116 -1.49 -1.42 6.77
CA SER A 116 -1.40 -0.94 8.16
C SER A 116 0.04 -0.95 8.72
N GLY A 117 1.02 -0.53 7.91
CA GLY A 117 2.42 -0.46 8.29
C GLY A 117 3.14 -1.80 8.41
N LYS A 118 2.59 -2.87 7.84
CA LYS A 118 3.19 -4.21 7.84
C LYS A 118 3.22 -4.79 6.45
N VAL A 119 4.29 -5.53 6.13
CA VAL A 119 4.34 -6.34 4.92
C VAL A 119 3.31 -7.46 5.01
N VAL A 120 2.42 -7.55 4.02
CA VAL A 120 1.40 -8.61 3.92
C VAL A 120 1.69 -9.57 2.79
N LYS A 121 2.52 -9.16 1.80
CA LYS A 121 3.00 -10.02 0.73
C LYS A 121 4.37 -9.51 0.23
N GLY A 122 5.20 -10.43 -0.24
CA GLY A 122 6.55 -10.12 -0.73
C GLY A 122 7.61 -10.13 0.39
N PRO A 123 8.83 -9.63 0.12
CA PRO A 123 9.28 -9.15 -1.17
C PRO A 123 9.32 -10.25 -2.24
N THR A 124 8.76 -9.95 -3.42
CA THR A 124 8.75 -10.85 -4.57
C THR A 124 9.59 -10.25 -5.69
N ALA A 125 10.58 -10.97 -6.17
CA ALA A 125 11.42 -10.52 -7.28
C ALA A 125 10.62 -10.51 -8.60
N GLU A 126 10.65 -9.39 -9.31
CA GLU A 126 10.04 -9.21 -10.61
C GLU A 126 11.01 -9.62 -11.73
N GLN A 127 10.45 -10.29 -12.75
CA GLN A 127 11.22 -10.66 -13.94
C GLN A 127 11.27 -9.47 -14.89
N MET A 128 12.41 -8.82 -14.99
CA MET A 128 12.68 -7.75 -15.95
C MET A 128 13.66 -8.26 -17.02
N ASP A 129 13.43 -7.88 -18.27
CA ASP A 129 14.42 -8.09 -19.30
C ASP A 129 15.59 -7.08 -19.18
N GLU A 130 16.68 -7.31 -19.91
CA GLU A 130 17.88 -6.46 -19.82
C GLU A 130 17.62 -5.01 -20.29
N GLN A 131 16.66 -4.80 -21.18
CA GLN A 131 16.29 -3.47 -21.64
C GLN A 131 15.51 -2.70 -20.57
N GLU A 132 14.60 -3.39 -19.87
CA GLU A 132 13.84 -2.82 -18.75
C GLU A 132 14.75 -2.48 -17.57
N LYS A 133 15.69 -3.37 -17.23
CA LYS A 133 16.72 -3.11 -16.21
C LYS A 133 17.57 -1.89 -16.57
N ALA A 134 18.02 -1.79 -17.82
CA ALA A 134 18.82 -0.65 -18.27
C ALA A 134 18.05 0.68 -18.17
N LYS A 135 16.76 0.69 -18.58
CA LYS A 135 15.89 1.86 -18.44
C LYS A 135 15.69 2.24 -16.99
N MET A 136 15.42 1.26 -16.12
CA MET A 136 15.23 1.49 -14.69
C MET A 136 16.51 2.04 -14.04
N HIS A 137 17.66 1.48 -14.36
CA HIS A 137 18.95 1.98 -13.89
C HIS A 137 19.21 3.44 -14.31
N THR A 138 18.86 3.78 -15.57
CA THR A 138 18.96 5.16 -16.06
C THR A 138 18.09 6.10 -15.25
N ARG A 139 16.80 5.77 -15.06
CA ARG A 139 15.87 6.57 -14.25
C ARG A 139 16.39 6.79 -12.83
N ILE A 140 16.83 5.72 -12.17
CA ILE A 140 17.35 5.78 -10.79
C ILE A 140 18.61 6.67 -10.70
N THR A 141 19.45 6.66 -11.74
CA THR A 141 20.69 7.44 -11.76
C THR A 141 20.42 8.92 -12.04
N GLU A 142 19.46 9.23 -12.90
CA GLU A 142 19.07 10.60 -13.26
C GLU A 142 18.24 11.28 -12.16
N ALA A 143 17.47 10.51 -11.39
CA ALA A 143 16.65 11.04 -10.32
C ALA A 143 17.54 11.53 -9.16
N LYS A 144 17.49 12.84 -8.90
CA LYS A 144 18.12 13.49 -7.73
C LYS A 144 17.15 13.61 -6.57
N LEU A 145 15.84 13.69 -6.86
CA LEU A 145 14.80 13.62 -5.85
C LEU A 145 14.47 12.16 -5.56
N ASP A 146 14.48 11.82 -4.28
CA ASP A 146 13.91 10.56 -3.83
C ASP A 146 12.36 10.61 -3.82
N TYR A 147 11.75 9.45 -3.60
CA TYR A 147 10.29 9.31 -3.57
C TYR A 147 9.63 10.21 -2.50
N ALA A 148 10.27 10.43 -1.35
CA ALA A 148 9.68 11.21 -0.26
C ALA A 148 9.67 12.70 -0.61
N GLN A 149 10.75 13.19 -1.20
CA GLN A 149 10.85 14.57 -1.70
C GLN A 149 9.87 14.82 -2.85
N ALA A 150 9.75 13.87 -3.78
CA ALA A 150 8.78 13.95 -4.88
C ALA A 150 7.34 13.95 -4.36
N ALA A 151 7.01 13.06 -3.42
CA ALA A 151 5.70 12.98 -2.80
C ALA A 151 5.31 14.29 -2.06
N ASP A 152 6.28 14.97 -1.43
CA ASP A 152 6.03 16.27 -0.80
C ASP A 152 5.74 17.37 -1.83
N LYS A 153 6.42 17.34 -2.99
CA LYS A 153 6.15 18.26 -4.10
C LYS A 153 4.76 18.04 -4.69
N VAL A 154 4.37 16.79 -4.87
CA VAL A 154 3.03 16.41 -5.35
C VAL A 154 1.96 16.86 -4.37
N ALA A 155 2.10 16.58 -3.08
CA ALA A 155 1.16 17.00 -2.05
C ALA A 155 1.03 18.54 -1.96
N ALA A 156 2.12 19.26 -2.16
CA ALA A 156 2.10 20.72 -2.22
C ALA A 156 1.37 21.27 -3.47
N ALA A 157 1.38 20.54 -4.59
CA ALA A 157 0.68 20.90 -5.81
C ALA A 157 -0.85 20.70 -5.70
N VAL A 158 -1.31 19.75 -4.89
CA VAL A 158 -2.73 19.44 -4.62
C VAL A 158 -2.95 19.29 -3.11
N PRO A 159 -3.03 20.38 -2.35
CA PRO A 159 -2.99 20.34 -0.88
C PRO A 159 -4.12 19.56 -0.21
N GLU A 160 -5.32 19.53 -0.81
CA GLU A 160 -6.49 18.80 -0.28
C GLU A 160 -6.54 17.33 -0.74
N GLY A 161 -5.63 16.96 -1.65
CA GLY A 161 -5.60 15.63 -2.25
C GLY A 161 -4.80 14.63 -1.43
N ARG A 162 -5.17 13.37 -1.57
CA ARG A 162 -4.40 12.21 -1.13
C ARG A 162 -3.62 11.66 -2.31
N VAL A 163 -2.32 11.51 -2.16
CA VAL A 163 -1.47 10.87 -3.17
C VAL A 163 -1.78 9.38 -3.18
N THR A 164 -2.25 8.86 -4.32
CA THR A 164 -2.65 7.46 -4.48
C THR A 164 -1.66 6.65 -5.31
N GLU A 165 -0.87 7.32 -6.14
CA GLU A 165 0.20 6.70 -6.92
C GLU A 165 1.39 7.67 -7.00
N LEU A 166 2.59 7.12 -6.96
CA LEU A 166 3.83 7.82 -7.25
C LEU A 166 4.79 6.85 -7.94
N LYS A 167 5.20 7.15 -9.17
CA LYS A 167 6.03 6.27 -9.99
C LYS A 167 7.14 7.04 -10.70
N LEU A 168 8.34 6.48 -10.67
CA LEU A 168 9.47 6.98 -11.44
C LEU A 168 9.37 6.52 -12.89
N ASP A 169 9.24 7.45 -13.82
CA ASP A 169 9.02 7.17 -15.23
C ASP A 169 9.88 8.08 -16.14
N THR A 170 9.76 7.88 -17.44
CA THR A 170 10.37 8.73 -18.46
C THR A 170 9.30 9.37 -19.32
N GLU A 171 9.26 10.70 -19.34
CA GLU A 171 8.33 11.47 -20.15
C GLU A 171 9.11 12.44 -21.04
N ASN A 172 8.91 12.35 -22.37
CA ASN A 172 9.60 13.18 -23.37
C ASN A 172 11.14 13.18 -23.22
N GLY A 173 11.71 12.02 -22.87
CA GLY A 173 13.16 11.83 -22.67
C GLY A 173 13.72 12.38 -21.36
N LYS A 174 12.86 12.79 -20.42
CA LYS A 174 13.25 13.22 -19.08
C LYS A 174 12.75 12.24 -18.02
N THR A 175 13.53 12.00 -17.02
CA THR A 175 13.11 11.23 -15.84
C THR A 175 12.23 12.10 -14.95
N VAL A 176 11.02 11.62 -14.68
CA VAL A 176 9.98 12.31 -13.90
C VAL A 176 9.39 11.39 -12.84
N TRP A 177 8.89 11.97 -11.77
CA TRP A 177 7.94 11.34 -10.87
C TRP A 177 6.53 11.66 -11.36
N LYS A 178 5.79 10.64 -11.82
CA LYS A 178 4.36 10.72 -12.15
C LYS A 178 3.56 10.34 -10.93
N SER A 179 2.48 11.04 -10.70
CA SER A 179 1.65 10.82 -9.53
C SER A 179 0.18 11.04 -9.83
N ASP A 180 -0.65 10.20 -9.23
CA ASP A 180 -2.09 10.39 -9.14
C ASP A 180 -2.46 10.88 -7.74
N VAL A 181 -3.31 11.89 -7.70
CA VAL A 181 -3.80 12.49 -6.47
C VAL A 181 -5.32 12.53 -6.53
N MET A 182 -5.98 11.98 -5.52
CA MET A 182 -7.43 11.97 -5.39
C MET A 182 -7.89 13.02 -4.37
N THR A 183 -8.75 13.93 -4.78
CA THR A 183 -9.38 14.91 -3.89
C THR A 183 -10.67 14.38 -3.27
N PRO A 184 -11.15 14.96 -2.14
CA PRO A 184 -12.33 14.48 -1.43
C PRO A 184 -13.62 14.48 -2.26
N ASP A 185 -13.71 15.31 -3.29
CA ASP A 185 -14.82 15.36 -4.24
C ASP A 185 -14.78 14.25 -5.31
N GLY A 186 -13.73 13.40 -5.28
CA GLY A 186 -13.53 12.31 -6.22
C GLY A 186 -12.80 12.70 -7.51
N THR A 187 -12.32 13.94 -7.60
CA THR A 187 -11.53 14.38 -8.77
C THR A 187 -10.12 13.80 -8.71
N LYS A 188 -9.69 13.21 -9.82
CA LYS A 188 -8.33 12.69 -9.99
C LYS A 188 -7.45 13.77 -10.64
N HIS A 189 -6.32 14.06 -10.02
CA HIS A 189 -5.29 14.94 -10.55
C HIS A 189 -4.05 14.13 -10.91
N GLU A 190 -3.55 14.30 -12.13
CA GLU A 190 -2.24 13.81 -12.53
C GLU A 190 -1.21 14.92 -12.33
N VAL A 191 -0.17 14.64 -11.56
CA VAL A 191 0.92 15.57 -11.28
C VAL A 191 2.24 14.96 -11.72
N MET A 192 3.04 15.73 -12.47
CA MET A 192 4.40 15.33 -12.84
C MET A 192 5.42 16.28 -12.21
N VAL A 193 6.46 15.67 -11.65
CA VAL A 193 7.59 16.39 -11.06
C VAL A 193 8.86 15.94 -11.77
N ASP A 194 9.64 16.87 -12.30
CA ASP A 194 10.96 16.58 -12.86
C ASP A 194 11.86 15.99 -11.76
N ALA A 195 12.35 14.76 -11.97
CA ALA A 195 13.07 14.03 -10.95
C ALA A 195 14.48 14.58 -10.65
N ALA A 196 15.01 15.42 -11.54
CA ALA A 196 16.32 16.06 -11.37
C ALA A 196 16.23 17.42 -10.69
N THR A 197 15.19 18.20 -10.96
CA THR A 197 15.05 19.59 -10.50
C THR A 197 14.01 19.78 -9.40
N GLY A 198 13.01 18.89 -9.33
CA GLY A 198 11.87 19.02 -8.42
C GLY A 198 10.82 20.04 -8.88
N GLU A 199 10.87 20.45 -10.14
CA GLU A 199 9.89 21.34 -10.73
C GLU A 199 8.61 20.56 -11.08
N VAL A 200 7.43 21.11 -10.75
CA VAL A 200 6.16 20.57 -11.19
C VAL A 200 5.95 20.93 -12.66
N THR A 201 6.04 19.94 -13.56
CA THR A 201 6.04 20.15 -15.01
C THR A 201 4.65 19.99 -15.65
N LYS A 202 3.73 19.30 -14.96
CA LYS A 202 2.38 19.06 -15.43
C LYS A 202 1.43 18.90 -14.26
N LYS A 203 0.24 19.47 -14.39
CA LYS A 203 -0.90 19.24 -13.50
C LYS A 203 -2.17 19.21 -14.33
N ASN A 204 -2.81 18.05 -14.46
CA ASN A 204 -4.08 17.86 -15.17
C ASN A 204 -5.14 17.37 -14.19
N GLU A 205 -6.39 17.66 -14.51
CA GLU A 205 -7.57 17.17 -13.79
C GLU A 205 -8.36 16.23 -14.72
N THR A 206 -8.83 15.13 -14.17
CA THR A 206 -9.73 14.20 -14.86
C THR A 206 -10.93 13.93 -13.96
N SER A 207 -12.10 14.33 -14.42
CA SER A 207 -13.38 14.12 -13.75
C SER A 207 -13.98 12.79 -14.19
#